data_765f36efcb9923e6a862317cb8372074
#
_entry.id   765f36efcb9923e6a862317cb8372074
#
_cell.length_a   1.000
_cell.length_b   1.000
_cell.length_c   1.000
_cell.angle_alpha   90.00
_cell.angle_beta   90.00
_cell.angle_gamma   90.00
#
_symmetry.space_group_name_H-M   'P 1'
#
loop_
_entity.id
_entity.type
_entity.pdbx_description
1 polymer ?
#
loop_
_entity_poly.entity_id
_entity_poly.type
_entity_poly.pdbx_seq_one_letter_code
_entity_poly.pdbx_strand_id
1 'polypeptide(L)'
;MTLFTGSSRVAEKLTVDLKGRVKLEDAGFDWKILGPDVHQDLEDYIAWVCDQDAYACSGQKCSAQSLLFMHENWSKTSLLSKLKDLAERRKLEDLTIGPVLTCTTDLMLEHKNKLLEIPGSKLLFGGSPLDNHSIPSIYGAIKPTAVYVPLEEIMKDGNFELATKEIFGPFQIDEFDVF
;
A
#
# COMPACT_ATOMS: atom_id res chain seq x y z
N MET A 1 3.67 -31.89 -11.16
CA MET A 1 2.78 -30.77 -10.85
C MET A 1 3.67 -29.57 -10.55
N THR A 2 3.40 -28.42 -11.14
CA THR A 2 4.17 -27.17 -10.95
C THR A 2 3.50 -26.32 -9.87
N LEU A 3 4.29 -25.71 -9.00
CA LEU A 3 3.86 -24.66 -8.08
C LEU A 3 4.48 -23.35 -8.56
N PHE A 4 3.69 -22.30 -8.66
CA PHE A 4 4.15 -20.97 -9.08
C PHE A 4 3.59 -19.90 -8.14
N THR A 5 4.47 -18.98 -7.74
CA THR A 5 4.12 -17.75 -7.03
C THR A 5 4.66 -16.57 -7.83
N GLY A 6 3.81 -15.59 -8.14
CA GLY A 6 4.22 -14.40 -8.91
C GLY A 6 3.04 -13.64 -9.50
N SER A 7 3.29 -12.84 -10.54
CA SER A 7 2.25 -11.98 -11.13
C SER A 7 1.15 -12.77 -11.85
N SER A 8 -0.08 -12.28 -11.78
CA SER A 8 -1.26 -12.86 -12.42
C SER A 8 -1.04 -13.11 -13.91
N ARG A 9 -0.40 -12.19 -14.63
CA ARG A 9 -0.07 -12.34 -16.05
C ARG A 9 0.75 -13.61 -16.36
N VAL A 10 1.73 -13.92 -15.50
CA VAL A 10 2.55 -15.13 -15.68
C VAL A 10 1.77 -16.37 -15.24
N ALA A 11 0.98 -16.27 -14.18
CA ALA A 11 0.10 -17.33 -13.69
C ALA A 11 -0.91 -17.78 -14.77
N GLU A 12 -1.58 -16.84 -15.41
CA GLU A 12 -2.52 -17.09 -16.50
C GLU A 12 -1.85 -17.83 -17.67
N LYS A 13 -0.68 -17.33 -18.11
CA LYS A 13 0.10 -17.99 -19.18
C LYS A 13 0.47 -19.42 -18.79
N LEU A 14 0.98 -19.65 -17.59
CA LEU A 14 1.33 -20.99 -17.11
C LEU A 14 0.12 -21.91 -17.02
N THR A 15 -1.06 -21.38 -16.67
CA THR A 15 -2.30 -22.16 -16.64
C THR A 15 -2.65 -22.71 -18.01
N VAL A 16 -2.51 -21.89 -19.05
CA VAL A 16 -2.72 -22.31 -20.45
C VAL A 16 -1.67 -23.31 -20.90
N ASP A 17 -0.38 -22.97 -20.73
CA ASP A 17 0.75 -23.79 -21.20
C ASP A 17 0.77 -25.18 -20.55
N LEU A 18 0.45 -25.25 -19.26
CA LEU A 18 0.43 -26.48 -18.47
C LEU A 18 -0.94 -27.17 -18.43
N LYS A 19 -1.92 -26.67 -19.19
CA LYS A 19 -3.29 -27.21 -19.27
C LYS A 19 -3.92 -27.39 -17.87
N GLY A 20 -3.77 -26.38 -17.01
CA GLY A 20 -4.28 -26.38 -15.64
C GLY A 20 -3.49 -27.23 -14.64
N ARG A 21 -2.38 -27.86 -15.02
CA ARG A 21 -1.55 -28.69 -14.12
C ARG A 21 -0.55 -27.85 -13.30
N VAL A 22 -1.03 -26.76 -12.74
CA VAL A 22 -0.24 -25.83 -11.92
C VAL A 22 -1.04 -25.46 -10.68
N LYS A 23 -0.37 -25.32 -9.56
CA LYS A 23 -0.90 -24.64 -8.35
C LYS A 23 -0.34 -23.23 -8.35
N LEU A 24 -1.21 -22.27 -8.20
CA LEU A 24 -0.91 -20.86 -8.31
C LEU A 24 -1.11 -20.16 -6.96
N GLU A 25 -0.21 -19.28 -6.64
CA GLU A 25 -0.39 -18.18 -5.73
C GLU A 25 0.03 -16.93 -6.49
N ASP A 26 -0.92 -16.16 -6.96
CA ASP A 26 -0.65 -14.96 -7.74
C ASP A 26 -0.72 -13.67 -6.89
N ALA A 27 -0.55 -12.53 -7.55
CA ALA A 27 -0.43 -11.24 -6.88
C ALA A 27 -1.62 -10.94 -5.96
N GLY A 28 -1.30 -10.34 -4.80
CA GLY A 28 -2.28 -9.79 -3.87
C GLY A 28 -2.33 -8.27 -3.99
N PHE A 29 -3.52 -7.70 -3.95
CA PHE A 29 -3.78 -6.29 -3.70
C PHE A 29 -4.72 -6.23 -2.51
N ASP A 30 -4.12 -6.19 -1.31
CA ASP A 30 -4.85 -6.42 -0.08
C ASP A 30 -5.36 -5.12 0.53
N TRP A 31 -6.46 -5.24 1.22
CA TRP A 31 -7.13 -4.14 1.89
C TRP A 31 -7.47 -4.51 3.34
N LYS A 32 -7.65 -3.48 4.15
CA LYS A 32 -8.11 -3.59 5.54
C LYS A 32 -9.28 -2.66 5.75
N ILE A 33 -10.28 -3.11 6.49
CA ILE A 33 -11.45 -2.30 6.86
C ILE A 33 -11.46 -2.12 8.38
N LEU A 34 -11.50 -0.88 8.81
CA LEU A 34 -11.78 -0.50 10.18
C LEU A 34 -13.24 -0.03 10.28
N GLY A 35 -14.06 -0.86 10.91
CA GLY A 35 -15.49 -0.61 11.08
C GLY A 35 -15.81 0.54 12.05
N PRO A 36 -17.11 0.81 12.32
CA PRO A 36 -17.52 1.93 13.17
C PRO A 36 -17.12 1.79 14.65
N ASP A 37 -16.80 0.58 15.07
CA ASP A 37 -16.48 0.25 16.47
C ASP A 37 -15.04 0.66 16.79
N VAL A 38 -14.87 1.82 17.44
CA VAL A 38 -13.57 2.30 17.87
C VAL A 38 -13.24 1.78 19.26
N HIS A 39 -12.22 0.93 19.36
CA HIS A 39 -11.66 0.45 20.61
C HIS A 39 -10.40 1.26 20.96
N GLN A 40 -10.53 2.27 21.79
CA GLN A 40 -9.42 3.18 22.14
C GLN A 40 -8.23 2.46 22.80
N ASP A 41 -8.48 1.43 23.58
CA ASP A 41 -7.47 0.59 24.22
C ASP A 41 -6.66 -0.27 23.23
N LEU A 42 -7.18 -0.48 22.02
CA LEU A 42 -6.50 -1.23 20.96
C LEU A 42 -5.88 -0.34 19.88
N GLU A 43 -6.04 0.98 19.97
CA GLU A 43 -5.61 1.90 18.91
C GLU A 43 -4.11 1.79 18.59
N ASP A 44 -3.25 1.65 19.61
CA ASP A 44 -1.80 1.47 19.40
C ASP A 44 -1.48 0.16 18.68
N TYR A 45 -2.19 -0.91 19.03
CA TYR A 45 -2.03 -2.21 18.37
C TYR A 45 -2.51 -2.15 16.91
N ILE A 46 -3.66 -1.52 16.67
CA ILE A 46 -4.22 -1.35 15.32
C ILE A 46 -3.28 -0.51 14.45
N ALA A 47 -2.75 0.60 14.97
CA ALA A 47 -1.77 1.41 14.28
C ALA A 47 -0.52 0.61 13.93
N TRP A 48 0.00 -0.18 14.88
CA TRP A 48 1.16 -1.04 14.65
C TRP A 48 0.89 -2.11 13.58
N VAL A 49 -0.27 -2.78 13.61
CA VAL A 49 -0.65 -3.77 12.60
C VAL A 49 -0.75 -3.13 11.21
N CYS A 50 -1.40 -1.98 11.09
CA CYS A 50 -1.50 -1.26 9.81
C CYS A 50 -0.12 -0.85 9.28
N ASP A 51 0.77 -0.34 10.13
CA ASP A 51 2.14 0.00 9.74
C ASP A 51 2.95 -1.24 9.29
N GLN A 52 2.85 -2.35 10.03
CA GLN A 52 3.56 -3.58 9.68
C GLN A 52 3.04 -4.19 8.37
N ASP A 53 1.74 -4.20 8.18
CA ASP A 53 1.15 -4.77 6.97
C ASP A 53 1.46 -3.92 5.73
N ALA A 54 1.48 -2.59 5.87
CA ALA A 54 1.77 -1.69 4.76
C ALA A 54 3.26 -1.64 4.39
N TYR A 55 4.15 -1.58 5.38
CA TYR A 55 5.55 -1.19 5.13
C TYR A 55 6.61 -2.25 5.44
N ALA A 56 6.28 -3.34 6.11
CA ALA A 56 7.25 -4.42 6.30
C ALA A 56 7.67 -4.99 4.93
N CYS A 57 8.97 -5.25 4.77
CA CYS A 57 9.57 -5.61 3.48
C CYS A 57 9.31 -4.57 2.37
N SER A 58 9.13 -3.30 2.73
CA SER A 58 8.76 -2.21 1.81
C SER A 58 7.47 -2.49 1.01
N GLY A 59 6.50 -3.14 1.66
CA GLY A 59 5.22 -3.51 1.03
C GLY A 59 5.30 -4.67 0.05
N GLN A 60 6.44 -5.34 -0.08
CA GLN A 60 6.65 -6.41 -1.06
C GLN A 60 6.28 -7.79 -0.49
N LYS A 61 5.06 -7.92 -0.01
CA LYS A 61 4.46 -9.18 0.44
C LYS A 61 3.14 -9.42 -0.30
N CYS A 62 2.82 -10.68 -0.57
CA CYS A 62 1.51 -11.05 -1.14
C CYS A 62 0.32 -10.61 -0.26
N SER A 63 0.55 -10.40 1.04
CA SER A 63 -0.41 -9.95 2.04
C SER A 63 -0.14 -8.52 2.53
N ALA A 64 0.61 -7.70 1.78
CA ALA A 64 0.85 -6.32 2.15
C ALA A 64 -0.42 -5.49 1.97
N GLN A 65 -0.76 -4.71 2.99
CA GLN A 65 -1.90 -3.81 2.94
C GLN A 65 -1.61 -2.64 1.98
N SER A 66 -2.33 -2.59 0.86
CA SER A 66 -2.26 -1.51 -0.11
C SER A 66 -3.33 -0.44 0.10
N LEU A 67 -4.47 -0.84 0.67
CA LEU A 67 -5.60 0.04 0.99
C LEU A 67 -6.00 -0.09 2.47
N LEU A 68 -6.33 1.03 3.09
CA LEU A 68 -6.99 1.09 4.39
C LEU A 68 -8.32 1.83 4.24
N PHE A 69 -9.41 1.11 4.35
CA PHE A 69 -10.74 1.68 4.49
C PHE A 69 -11.03 1.89 5.97
N MET A 70 -11.34 3.10 6.38
CA MET A 70 -11.65 3.39 7.77
C MET A 70 -12.95 4.18 7.89
N HIS A 71 -13.78 3.76 8.85
CA HIS A 71 -14.98 4.53 9.19
C HIS A 71 -14.58 5.91 9.76
N GLU A 72 -15.38 6.95 9.52
CA GLU A 72 -15.14 8.32 9.97
C GLU A 72 -14.83 8.45 11.48
N ASN A 73 -15.31 7.52 12.30
CA ASN A 73 -15.02 7.52 13.73
C ASN A 73 -13.52 7.41 14.02
N TRP A 74 -12.75 6.76 13.16
CA TRP A 74 -11.31 6.61 13.31
C TRP A 74 -10.55 7.90 12.97
N SER A 75 -11.08 8.76 12.10
CA SER A 75 -10.46 10.06 11.81
C SER A 75 -10.51 11.02 13.01
N LYS A 76 -11.41 10.75 13.97
CA LYS A 76 -11.57 11.50 15.24
C LYS A 76 -10.60 11.02 16.33
N THR A 77 -9.82 9.98 16.05
CA THR A 77 -8.81 9.41 16.96
C THR A 77 -7.41 9.88 16.62
N SER A 78 -6.40 9.38 17.32
CA SER A 78 -4.98 9.63 17.01
C SER A 78 -4.38 8.63 16.01
N LEU A 79 -5.19 7.73 15.41
CA LEU A 79 -4.72 6.66 14.53
C LEU A 79 -3.80 7.16 13.40
N LEU A 80 -4.22 8.18 12.65
CA LEU A 80 -3.44 8.70 11.53
C LEU A 80 -2.10 9.32 11.98
N SER A 81 -2.09 10.01 13.13
CA SER A 81 -0.85 10.53 13.72
C SER A 81 0.08 9.38 14.12
N LYS A 82 -0.45 8.33 14.75
CA LYS A 82 0.33 7.15 15.14
C LYS A 82 0.89 6.41 13.93
N LEU A 83 0.11 6.26 12.86
CA LEU A 83 0.58 5.67 11.60
C LEU A 83 1.75 6.47 11.00
N LYS A 84 1.65 7.78 10.99
CA LYS A 84 2.73 8.66 10.55
C LYS A 84 3.99 8.46 11.39
N ASP A 85 3.88 8.51 12.73
CA ASP A 85 5.02 8.35 13.63
C ASP A 85 5.69 6.98 13.47
N LEU A 86 4.89 5.91 13.28
CA LEU A 86 5.39 4.56 13.03
C LEU A 86 6.11 4.45 11.67
N ALA A 87 5.57 5.07 10.64
CA ALA A 87 6.15 5.08 9.30
C ALA A 87 7.48 5.87 9.25
N GLU A 88 7.53 7.05 9.88
CA GLU A 88 8.70 7.92 9.91
C GLU A 88 9.90 7.34 10.68
N ARG A 89 9.68 6.40 11.59
CA ARG A 89 10.78 5.70 12.30
C ARG A 89 11.53 4.69 11.44
N ARG A 90 10.99 4.30 10.27
CA ARG A 90 11.60 3.29 9.41
C ARG A 90 12.81 3.83 8.68
N LYS A 91 13.94 3.10 8.77
CA LYS A 91 15.23 3.52 8.23
C LYS A 91 15.94 2.36 7.52
N LEU A 92 16.77 2.70 6.55
CA LEU A 92 17.62 1.73 5.86
C LEU A 92 18.64 1.10 6.79
N GLU A 93 19.24 1.90 7.67
CA GLU A 93 20.27 1.45 8.62
C GLU A 93 19.74 0.38 9.59
N ASP A 94 18.46 0.48 9.95
CA ASP A 94 17.78 -0.44 10.85
C ASP A 94 17.16 -1.64 10.10
N LEU A 95 17.31 -1.69 8.76
CA LEU A 95 16.71 -2.69 7.87
C LEU A 95 15.17 -2.77 8.01
N THR A 96 14.55 -1.68 8.44
CA THR A 96 13.08 -1.59 8.59
C THR A 96 12.38 -1.10 7.32
N ILE A 97 13.17 -0.65 6.35
CA ILE A 97 12.78 -0.36 4.97
C ILE A 97 13.93 -0.77 4.05
N GLY A 98 13.64 -1.09 2.81
CA GLY A 98 14.62 -1.49 1.80
C GLY A 98 14.20 -1.09 0.39
N PRO A 99 14.95 -1.53 -0.63
CA PRO A 99 14.61 -1.25 -2.01
C PRO A 99 13.32 -1.98 -2.43
N VAL A 100 12.54 -1.33 -3.28
CA VAL A 100 11.44 -1.98 -4.01
C VAL A 100 12.01 -2.52 -5.32
N LEU A 101 11.92 -3.83 -5.53
CA LEU A 101 12.66 -4.52 -6.59
C LEU A 101 11.94 -4.51 -7.94
N THR A 102 10.65 -4.22 -7.96
CA THR A 102 9.77 -4.37 -9.14
C THR A 102 9.47 -3.08 -9.89
N CYS A 103 9.79 -1.93 -9.30
CA CYS A 103 9.57 -0.62 -9.91
C CYS A 103 10.66 0.38 -9.49
N THR A 104 10.77 1.47 -10.23
CA THR A 104 11.70 2.56 -9.93
C THR A 104 11.08 3.59 -9.00
N THR A 105 11.90 4.40 -8.36
CA THR A 105 11.45 5.54 -7.55
C THR A 105 10.55 6.50 -8.36
N ASP A 106 10.90 6.77 -9.62
CA ASP A 106 10.14 7.67 -10.48
C ASP A 106 8.73 7.15 -10.75
N LEU A 107 8.58 5.84 -11.01
CA LEU A 107 7.25 5.22 -11.20
C LEU A 107 6.39 5.31 -9.94
N MET A 108 6.98 5.14 -8.77
CA MET A 108 6.27 5.25 -7.49
C MET A 108 5.82 6.70 -7.24
N LEU A 109 6.69 7.67 -7.51
CA LEU A 109 6.35 9.09 -7.38
C LEU A 109 5.30 9.54 -8.41
N GLU A 110 5.39 9.04 -9.65
CA GLU A 110 4.38 9.29 -10.69
C GLU A 110 3.01 8.76 -10.24
N HIS A 111 2.95 7.53 -9.73
CA HIS A 111 1.70 6.96 -9.22
C HIS A 111 1.12 7.78 -8.06
N LYS A 112 1.94 8.12 -7.06
CA LYS A 112 1.54 9.01 -5.97
C LYS A 112 0.98 10.36 -6.51
N ASN A 113 1.65 10.97 -7.48
CA ASN A 113 1.20 12.23 -8.06
C ASN A 113 -0.17 12.09 -8.75
N LYS A 114 -0.39 11.01 -9.50
CA LYS A 114 -1.70 10.72 -10.12
C LYS A 114 -2.81 10.53 -9.07
N LEU A 115 -2.52 9.88 -7.95
CA LEU A 115 -3.48 9.77 -6.85
C LEU A 115 -3.81 11.15 -6.26
N LEU A 116 -2.83 12.05 -6.17
CA LEU A 116 -3.04 13.41 -5.67
C LEU A 116 -3.80 14.34 -6.65
N GLU A 117 -3.93 13.94 -7.92
CA GLU A 117 -4.76 14.65 -8.92
C GLU A 117 -6.26 14.32 -8.72
N ILE A 118 -6.61 13.25 -8.01
CA ILE A 118 -7.99 12.92 -7.70
C ILE A 118 -8.56 14.00 -6.75
N PRO A 119 -9.75 14.56 -7.03
CA PRO A 119 -10.35 15.60 -6.21
C PRO A 119 -10.46 15.20 -4.74
N GLY A 120 -10.06 16.10 -3.83
CA GLY A 120 -10.09 15.86 -2.38
C GLY A 120 -8.95 15.00 -1.83
N SER A 121 -8.11 14.44 -2.70
CA SER A 121 -6.94 13.67 -2.26
C SER A 121 -5.88 14.56 -1.61
N LYS A 122 -5.14 13.98 -0.66
CA LYS A 122 -4.06 14.68 0.04
C LYS A 122 -2.97 13.72 0.50
N LEU A 123 -1.72 14.19 0.48
CA LEU A 123 -0.60 13.48 1.06
C LEU A 123 -0.71 13.54 2.59
N LEU A 124 -0.72 12.38 3.24
CA LEU A 124 -0.74 12.30 4.71
C LEU A 124 0.67 12.33 5.29
N PHE A 125 1.60 11.57 4.70
CA PHE A 125 3.02 11.59 5.05
C PHE A 125 3.88 10.97 3.94
N GLY A 126 5.21 11.12 4.02
CA GLY A 126 6.16 10.59 3.04
C GLY A 126 6.16 11.34 1.72
N GLY A 127 6.06 10.64 0.61
CA GLY A 127 5.92 11.20 -0.73
C GLY A 127 7.20 11.69 -1.39
N SER A 128 8.37 11.38 -0.82
CA SER A 128 9.67 11.75 -1.36
C SER A 128 10.61 10.55 -1.45
N PRO A 129 11.66 10.61 -2.30
CA PRO A 129 12.70 9.59 -2.30
C PRO A 129 13.37 9.45 -0.93
N LEU A 130 13.96 8.29 -0.68
CA LEU A 130 14.89 8.12 0.43
C LEU A 130 16.14 8.97 0.17
N ASP A 131 16.75 9.48 1.24
CA ASP A 131 17.97 10.28 1.19
C ASP A 131 19.19 9.40 1.50
N ASN A 132 20.36 9.82 1.03
CA ASN A 132 21.69 9.30 1.42
C ASN A 132 21.81 7.76 1.34
N HIS A 133 21.36 7.16 0.23
CA HIS A 133 21.42 5.72 0.02
C HIS A 133 22.21 5.31 -1.21
N SER A 134 22.65 4.04 -1.24
CA SER A 134 23.36 3.41 -2.37
C SER A 134 22.46 2.47 -3.20
N ILE A 135 21.13 2.53 -3.02
CA ILE A 135 20.19 1.72 -3.79
C ILE A 135 20.28 2.11 -5.27
N PRO A 136 20.55 1.15 -6.19
CA PRO A 136 20.60 1.42 -7.63
C PRO A 136 19.29 2.03 -8.16
N SER A 137 19.38 2.94 -9.12
CA SER A 137 18.22 3.65 -9.70
C SER A 137 17.21 2.77 -10.43
N ILE A 138 17.57 1.53 -10.72
CA ILE A 138 16.64 0.53 -11.28
C ILE A 138 15.61 0.03 -10.25
N TYR A 139 15.82 0.31 -8.97
CA TYR A 139 14.94 -0.06 -7.87
C TYR A 139 14.25 1.15 -7.27
N GLY A 140 13.13 0.91 -6.64
CA GLY A 140 12.40 1.94 -5.90
C GLY A 140 13.02 2.22 -4.53
N ALA A 141 13.17 3.49 -4.21
CA ALA A 141 13.70 3.97 -2.93
C ALA A 141 12.89 5.18 -2.47
N ILE A 142 11.75 4.94 -1.85
CA ILE A 142 10.81 5.96 -1.39
C ILE A 142 10.60 5.86 0.12
N LYS A 143 10.41 6.98 0.79
CA LYS A 143 9.98 7.01 2.19
C LYS A 143 8.60 6.37 2.32
N PRO A 144 8.29 5.71 3.43
CA PRO A 144 6.92 5.24 3.68
C PRO A 144 5.92 6.36 3.41
N THR A 145 4.95 6.07 2.57
CA THR A 145 4.07 7.10 1.99
C THR A 145 2.63 6.68 2.14
N ALA A 146 1.77 7.60 2.57
CA ALA A 146 0.33 7.40 2.56
C ALA A 146 -0.37 8.57 1.88
N VAL A 147 -1.34 8.24 1.02
CA VAL A 147 -2.21 9.19 0.33
C VAL A 147 -3.65 8.92 0.76
N TYR A 148 -4.32 9.94 1.24
CA TYR A 148 -5.76 9.91 1.45
C TYR A 148 -6.47 10.17 0.11
N VAL A 149 -7.45 9.35 -0.21
CA VAL A 149 -8.32 9.52 -1.38
C VAL A 149 -9.77 9.35 -0.90
N PRO A 150 -10.69 10.29 -1.20
CA PRO A 150 -12.09 10.11 -0.82
C PRO A 150 -12.69 8.88 -1.51
N LEU A 151 -13.37 8.00 -0.76
CA LEU A 151 -13.96 6.76 -1.27
C LEU A 151 -14.93 7.01 -2.44
N GLU A 152 -15.73 8.06 -2.35
CA GLU A 152 -16.66 8.49 -3.40
C GLU A 152 -15.96 8.85 -4.72
N GLU A 153 -14.72 9.32 -4.65
CA GLU A 153 -13.90 9.61 -5.84
C GLU A 153 -13.27 8.34 -6.42
N ILE A 154 -12.87 7.39 -5.56
CA ILE A 154 -12.35 6.08 -6.02
C ILE A 154 -13.39 5.32 -6.81
N MET A 155 -14.66 5.41 -6.41
CA MET A 155 -15.77 4.68 -7.06
C MET A 155 -16.13 5.25 -8.44
N LYS A 156 -15.55 6.38 -8.86
CA LYS A 156 -15.77 6.93 -10.19
C LYS A 156 -14.94 6.22 -11.26
N ASP A 157 -15.48 6.16 -12.48
CA ASP A 157 -14.81 5.55 -13.62
C ASP A 157 -13.39 6.13 -13.84
N GLY A 158 -12.43 5.24 -14.02
CA GLY A 158 -11.02 5.57 -14.22
C GLY A 158 -10.21 5.75 -12.93
N ASN A 159 -10.81 6.24 -11.84
CA ASN A 159 -10.12 6.39 -10.56
C ASN A 159 -9.95 5.04 -9.86
N PHE A 160 -10.95 4.15 -9.98
CA PHE A 160 -10.87 2.82 -9.41
C PHE A 160 -9.67 2.02 -9.93
N GLU A 161 -9.46 2.00 -11.25
CA GLU A 161 -8.30 1.33 -11.85
C GLU A 161 -6.97 1.94 -11.39
N LEU A 162 -6.92 3.26 -11.24
CA LEU A 162 -5.74 3.95 -10.72
C LEU A 162 -5.48 3.60 -9.25
N ALA A 163 -6.51 3.66 -8.42
CA ALA A 163 -6.42 3.41 -6.99
C ALA A 163 -6.09 1.95 -6.65
N THR A 164 -6.54 1.01 -7.47
CA THR A 164 -6.29 -0.43 -7.29
C THR A 164 -5.09 -0.94 -8.09
N LYS A 165 -4.32 -0.05 -8.71
CA LYS A 165 -3.12 -0.44 -9.45
C LYS A 165 -2.02 -0.87 -8.49
N GLU A 166 -1.55 -2.11 -8.63
CA GLU A 166 -0.45 -2.66 -7.84
C GLU A 166 0.86 -1.95 -8.16
N ILE A 167 1.24 -1.00 -7.30
CA ILE A 167 2.55 -0.36 -7.27
C ILE A 167 3.02 -0.33 -5.83
N PHE A 168 4.05 -1.08 -5.51
CA PHE A 168 4.62 -1.12 -4.17
C PHE A 168 5.14 0.26 -3.76
N GLY A 169 4.82 0.67 -2.54
CA GLY A 169 5.32 1.89 -1.92
C GLY A 169 4.24 2.85 -1.40
N PRO A 170 3.49 3.55 -2.26
CA PRO A 170 2.38 4.38 -1.77
C PRO A 170 1.24 3.53 -1.21
N PHE A 171 0.87 3.83 0.01
CA PHE A 171 -0.25 3.23 0.72
C PHE A 171 -1.43 4.20 0.70
N GLN A 172 -2.62 3.71 0.38
CA GLN A 172 -3.83 4.53 0.36
C GLN A 172 -4.64 4.37 1.64
N ILE A 173 -5.19 5.48 2.11
CA ILE A 173 -6.15 5.52 3.21
C ILE A 173 -7.42 6.18 2.70
N ASP A 174 -8.52 5.46 2.84
CA ASP A 174 -9.83 5.88 2.43
C ASP A 174 -10.74 5.98 3.64
N GLU A 175 -11.47 7.06 3.75
CA GLU A 175 -12.47 7.29 4.80
C GLU A 175 -13.87 7.03 4.25
N PHE A 176 -14.70 6.32 5.00
CA PHE A 176 -16.08 6.05 4.62
C PHE A 176 -17.04 6.29 5.78
N ASP A 177 -18.23 6.75 5.43
CA ASP A 177 -19.41 6.76 6.31
C ASP A 177 -20.26 5.52 6.03
N VAL A 178 -20.82 4.95 7.09
CA VAL A 178 -21.87 3.93 6.95
C VAL A 178 -23.22 4.64 6.91
N PHE A 179 -23.94 4.49 5.81
CA PHE A 179 -25.33 4.88 5.70
C PHE A 179 -26.25 3.91 6.44
#